data_6d5cb1eb26bc5b617df22a307662b5c0
#
_entry.id   6d5cb1eb26bc5b617df22a307662b5c0
#
_cell.length_a   1.000
_cell.length_b   1.000
_cell.length_c   1.000
_cell.angle_alpha   90.00
_cell.angle_beta   90.00
_cell.angle_gamma   90.00
#
_symmetry.space_group_name_H-M   'P 1'
#
loop_
_entity.id
_entity.type
_entity.pdbx_description
1 polymer ?
#
loop_
_entity_poly.entity_id
_entity_poly.type
_entity_poly.pdbx_seq_one_letter_code
_entity_poly.pdbx_strand_id
1 'polypeptide(L)'
;TATEQQAQTAPGVKQNLISGNDVNLQELGAKYGIDFNSMNEKDMKALLNYGKTGLVIVKPTFGGEQIEIQARLSFRKDDNDQLQLVPHFVRNEPKLDVAYKGYTFTPEDKKNLLQNGNLGKVVDFPDKNTGELRPHFISIDRLTNEIVDIPTNKVRIPDTIGKTPITKDDKRVLYSGIPLRKEIELANGRKFTPLLQVNVEQRGVEFVPGSTR
;
A
#
# COMPACT_ATOMS: atom_id res chain seq x y z
N THR A 1 10.12 29.57 -34.27
CA THR A 1 8.79 28.94 -33.94
C THR A 1 9.02 27.46 -33.75
N ALA A 2 9.27 27.04 -32.49
CA ALA A 2 9.35 25.63 -32.12
C ALA A 2 7.94 25.05 -32.11
N THR A 3 7.68 24.13 -33.02
CA THR A 3 6.46 23.34 -33.04
C THR A 3 6.54 22.36 -31.88
N GLU A 4 5.74 22.58 -30.86
CA GLU A 4 5.47 21.59 -29.79
C GLU A 4 4.81 20.39 -30.46
N GLN A 5 5.58 19.34 -30.67
CA GLN A 5 5.00 18.01 -30.91
C GLN A 5 4.39 17.51 -29.58
N GLN A 6 3.12 17.76 -29.43
CA GLN A 6 2.32 17.04 -28.44
C GLN A 6 2.38 15.56 -28.82
N ALA A 7 3.04 14.75 -27.97
CA ALA A 7 3.00 13.32 -28.08
C ALA A 7 1.52 12.89 -27.92
N GLN A 8 0.90 12.49 -29.04
CA GLN A 8 -0.43 11.92 -29.02
C GLN A 8 -0.35 10.55 -28.30
N THR A 9 -0.84 10.52 -27.07
CA THR A 9 -1.07 9.24 -26.38
C THR A 9 -2.18 8.48 -27.10
N ALA A 10 -1.94 7.19 -27.35
CA ALA A 10 -2.94 6.32 -27.98
C ALA A 10 -4.24 6.34 -27.15
N PRO A 11 -5.42 6.30 -27.81
CA PRO A 11 -6.70 6.27 -27.11
C PRO A 11 -6.75 5.07 -26.14
N GLY A 12 -7.06 5.30 -24.84
CA GLY A 12 -7.19 4.28 -23.82
C GLY A 12 -5.97 4.07 -22.92
N VAL A 13 -4.85 4.73 -23.18
CA VAL A 13 -3.68 4.70 -22.27
C VAL A 13 -3.81 5.82 -21.25
N LYS A 14 -3.94 5.45 -19.97
CA LYS A 14 -3.93 6.43 -18.87
C LYS A 14 -2.51 6.97 -18.68
N GLN A 15 -2.36 8.28 -18.67
CA GLN A 15 -1.09 8.91 -18.31
C GLN A 15 -0.80 8.71 -16.83
N ASN A 16 0.48 8.55 -16.50
CA ASN A 16 0.95 8.52 -15.11
C ASN A 16 0.71 9.88 -14.45
N LEU A 17 0.41 9.87 -13.15
CA LEU A 17 0.22 11.10 -12.37
C LEU A 17 1.51 11.90 -12.21
N ILE A 18 2.64 11.21 -12.19
CA ILE A 18 3.98 11.82 -12.13
C ILE A 18 4.63 11.67 -13.49
N SER A 19 5.05 12.78 -14.09
CA SER A 19 5.72 12.78 -15.39
C SER A 19 7.23 12.87 -15.23
N GLY A 20 7.96 12.59 -16.33
CA GLY A 20 9.40 12.78 -16.38
C GLY A 20 9.86 14.23 -16.17
N ASN A 21 8.94 15.22 -16.30
CA ASN A 21 9.22 16.62 -15.99
C ASN A 21 9.13 16.96 -14.52
N ASP A 22 8.42 16.12 -13.72
CA ASP A 22 8.22 16.33 -12.29
C ASP A 22 9.37 15.78 -11.45
N VAL A 23 10.11 14.82 -12.00
CA VAL A 23 11.17 14.13 -11.27
C VAL A 23 12.29 13.70 -12.21
N ASN A 24 13.54 13.81 -11.75
CA ASN A 24 14.72 13.31 -12.46
C ASN A 24 15.09 11.93 -11.87
N LEU A 25 14.63 10.86 -12.50
CA LEU A 25 14.90 9.50 -12.06
C LEU A 25 16.38 9.14 -12.14
N GLN A 26 17.12 9.67 -13.10
CA GLN A 26 18.56 9.40 -13.23
C GLN A 26 19.34 9.97 -12.04
N GLU A 27 19.02 11.18 -11.62
CA GLU A 27 19.62 11.81 -10.44
C GLU A 27 19.28 11.08 -9.16
N LEU A 28 18.00 10.71 -8.99
CA LEU A 28 17.53 9.91 -7.83
C LEU A 28 18.19 8.52 -7.81
N GLY A 29 18.33 7.89 -8.98
CA GLY A 29 19.00 6.60 -9.11
C GLY A 29 20.45 6.67 -8.67
N ALA A 30 21.16 7.72 -9.07
CA ALA A 30 22.55 7.96 -8.65
C ALA A 30 22.65 8.19 -7.14
N LYS A 31 21.72 8.97 -6.58
CA LYS A 31 21.69 9.31 -5.14
C LYS A 31 21.44 8.10 -4.25
N TYR A 32 20.49 7.25 -4.63
CA TYR A 32 20.06 6.11 -3.80
C TYR A 32 20.60 4.76 -4.27
N GLY A 33 21.41 4.75 -5.33
CA GLY A 33 21.92 3.50 -5.89
C GLY A 33 20.81 2.60 -6.45
N ILE A 34 19.88 3.20 -7.21
CA ILE A 34 18.75 2.51 -7.82
C ILE A 34 18.89 2.55 -9.33
N ASP A 35 18.79 1.41 -9.99
CA ASP A 35 18.72 1.32 -11.44
C ASP A 35 17.25 1.36 -11.91
N PHE A 36 16.74 2.56 -12.15
CA PHE A 36 15.37 2.74 -12.65
C PHE A 36 15.18 2.20 -14.07
N ASN A 37 16.25 2.05 -14.87
CA ASN A 37 16.14 1.51 -16.22
C ASN A 37 15.85 0.02 -16.23
N SER A 38 16.24 -0.72 -15.19
CA SER A 38 15.95 -2.14 -15.05
C SER A 38 14.67 -2.42 -14.26
N MET A 39 13.98 -1.39 -13.78
CA MET A 39 12.71 -1.54 -13.10
C MET A 39 11.64 -2.02 -14.09
N ASN A 40 10.82 -3.02 -13.67
CA ASN A 40 9.75 -3.51 -14.53
C ASN A 40 8.62 -2.48 -14.69
N GLU A 41 7.80 -2.67 -15.73
CA GLU A 41 6.71 -1.74 -16.04
C GLU A 41 5.67 -1.62 -14.91
N LYS A 42 5.37 -2.72 -14.24
CA LYS A 42 4.40 -2.75 -13.14
C LYS A 42 4.88 -1.87 -11.98
N ASP A 43 6.14 -2.00 -11.59
CA ASP A 43 6.74 -1.22 -10.51
C ASP A 43 6.85 0.26 -10.90
N MET A 44 7.28 0.54 -12.13
CA MET A 44 7.37 1.92 -12.62
C MET A 44 6.00 2.59 -12.66
N LYS A 45 4.97 1.87 -13.11
CA LYS A 45 3.60 2.39 -13.12
C LYS A 45 3.10 2.68 -11.70
N ALA A 46 3.34 1.76 -10.76
CA ALA A 46 2.97 1.97 -9.36
C ALA A 46 3.69 3.21 -8.79
N LEU A 47 5.00 3.30 -9.00
CA LEU A 47 5.82 4.42 -8.51
C LEU A 47 5.34 5.77 -9.05
N LEU A 48 5.08 5.87 -10.35
CA LEU A 48 4.65 7.11 -11.00
C LEU A 48 3.19 7.48 -10.73
N ASN A 49 2.46 6.65 -10.01
CA ASN A 49 1.07 6.90 -9.59
C ASN A 49 0.89 6.90 -8.07
N TYR A 50 1.96 7.25 -7.33
CA TYR A 50 1.99 7.32 -5.85
C TYR A 50 1.73 5.99 -5.15
N GLY A 51 1.88 4.87 -5.86
CA GLY A 51 1.87 3.54 -5.28
C GLY A 51 3.26 3.10 -4.83
N LYS A 52 3.33 1.89 -4.28
CA LYS A 52 4.59 1.26 -3.92
C LYS A 52 5.03 0.27 -4.99
N THR A 53 6.32 0.22 -5.26
CA THR A 53 6.92 -0.85 -6.06
C THR A 53 6.89 -2.17 -5.27
N GLY A 54 7.16 -3.29 -5.93
CA GLY A 54 7.62 -4.50 -5.25
C GLY A 54 8.96 -4.28 -4.56
N LEU A 55 9.59 -5.34 -4.08
CA LEU A 55 10.94 -5.25 -3.52
C LEU A 55 11.97 -4.98 -4.62
N VAL A 56 12.79 -3.97 -4.41
CA VAL A 56 13.91 -3.61 -5.27
C VAL A 56 15.18 -3.53 -4.44
N ILE A 57 16.33 -3.67 -5.08
CA ILE A 57 17.62 -3.49 -4.42
C ILE A 57 18.01 -2.02 -4.49
N VAL A 58 18.28 -1.42 -3.33
CA VAL A 58 18.84 -0.08 -3.22
C VAL A 58 20.25 -0.17 -2.63
N LYS A 59 21.11 0.73 -3.04
CA LYS A 59 22.53 0.73 -2.64
C LYS A 59 22.92 2.08 -2.03
N PRO A 60 22.37 2.41 -0.86
CA PRO A 60 22.73 3.65 -0.19
C PRO A 60 24.16 3.59 0.33
N THR A 61 24.78 4.76 0.51
CA THR A 61 26.10 4.90 1.11
C THR A 61 25.95 5.38 2.54
N PHE A 62 26.49 4.61 3.48
CA PHE A 62 26.55 4.97 4.90
C PHE A 62 28.01 4.96 5.36
N GLY A 63 28.46 6.06 5.96
CA GLY A 63 29.82 6.14 6.49
C GLY A 63 30.93 5.89 5.46
N GLY A 64 30.69 6.24 4.19
CA GLY A 64 31.61 5.98 3.09
C GLY A 64 31.53 4.58 2.48
N GLU A 65 30.71 3.69 3.04
CA GLU A 65 30.50 2.34 2.51
C GLU A 65 29.17 2.22 1.83
N GLN A 66 29.14 1.60 0.64
CA GLN A 66 27.91 1.25 -0.06
C GLN A 66 27.41 -0.10 0.44
N ILE A 67 26.14 -0.16 0.85
CA ILE A 67 25.47 -1.39 1.27
C ILE A 67 24.34 -1.72 0.32
N GLU A 68 24.03 -3.01 0.21
CA GLU A 68 22.85 -3.48 -0.52
C GLU A 68 21.73 -3.78 0.46
N ILE A 69 20.55 -3.22 0.20
CA ILE A 69 19.35 -3.40 1.03
C ILE A 69 18.14 -3.55 0.13
N GLN A 70 17.21 -4.43 0.49
CA GLN A 70 15.91 -4.52 -0.17
C GLN A 70 14.95 -3.49 0.41
N ALA A 71 14.20 -2.84 -0.48
CA ALA A 71 13.18 -1.87 -0.11
C ALA A 71 12.07 -1.84 -1.14
N ARG A 72 10.90 -1.37 -0.73
CA ARG A 72 9.88 -0.89 -1.65
C ARG A 72 10.05 0.61 -1.80
N LEU A 73 9.66 1.16 -2.94
CA LEU A 73 9.78 2.60 -3.22
C LEU A 73 8.42 3.21 -3.46
N SER A 74 8.22 4.42 -2.98
CA SER A 74 7.07 5.25 -3.30
C SER A 74 7.47 6.71 -3.38
N PHE A 75 6.65 7.52 -4.04
CA PHE A 75 6.76 8.97 -4.00
C PHE A 75 5.72 9.57 -3.06
N ARG A 76 6.08 10.64 -2.38
CA ARG A 76 5.15 11.50 -1.67
C ARG A 76 5.51 12.96 -1.91
N LYS A 77 4.55 13.84 -1.76
CA LYS A 77 4.80 15.28 -1.71
C LYS A 77 5.05 15.72 -0.27
N ASP A 78 6.06 16.56 -0.09
CA ASP A 78 6.32 17.22 1.19
C ASP A 78 5.41 18.45 1.36
N ASP A 79 5.56 19.19 2.47
CA ASP A 79 4.76 20.37 2.78
C ASP A 79 4.95 21.51 1.77
N ASN A 80 6.05 21.50 1.01
CA ASN A 80 6.37 22.47 -0.05
C ASN A 80 5.93 21.97 -1.44
N ASP A 81 5.11 20.94 -1.52
CA ASP A 81 4.64 20.32 -2.77
C ASP A 81 5.77 19.72 -3.63
N GLN A 82 6.91 19.40 -3.01
CA GLN A 82 8.05 18.78 -3.68
C GLN A 82 7.96 17.25 -3.56
N LEU A 83 8.25 16.55 -4.67
CA LEU A 83 8.29 15.09 -4.69
C LEU A 83 9.49 14.58 -3.92
N GLN A 84 9.22 13.64 -3.02
CA GLN A 84 10.23 12.94 -2.24
C GLN A 84 10.14 11.44 -2.50
N LEU A 85 11.26 10.83 -2.86
CA LEU A 85 11.36 9.37 -2.94
C LEU A 85 11.48 8.80 -1.53
N VAL A 86 10.59 7.86 -1.21
CA VAL A 86 10.57 7.20 0.10
C VAL A 86 10.96 5.74 -0.07
N PRO A 87 12.12 5.33 0.43
CA PRO A 87 12.46 3.91 0.51
C PRO A 87 11.82 3.30 1.76
N HIS A 88 11.10 2.19 1.56
CA HIS A 88 10.50 1.38 2.62
C HIS A 88 11.38 0.16 2.80
N PHE A 89 12.36 0.24 3.71
CA PHE A 89 13.32 -0.83 3.94
C PHE A 89 12.68 -2.04 4.59
N VAL A 90 13.12 -3.23 4.18
CA VAL A 90 12.69 -4.48 4.80
C VAL A 90 13.20 -4.53 6.25
N ARG A 91 12.28 -4.86 7.17
CA ARG A 91 12.55 -5.06 8.60
C ARG A 91 12.39 -6.55 8.92
N ASN A 92 13.16 -7.05 9.88
CA ASN A 92 13.06 -8.45 10.30
C ASN A 92 11.71 -8.77 10.95
N GLU A 93 11.14 -7.80 11.65
CA GLU A 93 9.85 -7.93 12.35
C GLU A 93 9.14 -6.58 12.42
N PRO A 94 7.80 -6.56 12.54
CA PRO A 94 7.08 -5.33 12.76
C PRO A 94 7.33 -4.78 14.17
N LYS A 95 7.36 -3.46 14.29
CA LYS A 95 7.55 -2.76 15.59
C LYS A 95 6.20 -2.65 16.32
N LEU A 96 5.84 -3.67 17.07
CA LEU A 96 4.55 -3.73 17.79
C LEU A 96 4.63 -3.23 19.24
N ASP A 97 5.83 -3.07 19.79
CA ASP A 97 6.04 -2.65 21.19
C ASP A 97 6.22 -1.14 21.37
N VAL A 98 6.18 -0.39 20.28
CA VAL A 98 6.23 1.07 20.29
C VAL A 98 4.92 1.64 19.76
N ALA A 99 4.53 2.83 20.24
CA ALA A 99 3.33 3.49 19.75
C ALA A 99 3.44 3.82 18.25
N TYR A 100 2.38 3.56 17.52
CA TYR A 100 2.24 3.92 16.12
C TYR A 100 1.34 5.15 16.02
N LYS A 101 1.90 6.28 15.60
CA LYS A 101 1.17 7.56 15.52
C LYS A 101 0.37 7.88 16.79
N GLY A 102 0.95 7.58 17.96
CA GLY A 102 0.32 7.77 19.25
C GLY A 102 -0.62 6.66 19.71
N TYR A 103 -0.86 5.65 18.88
CA TYR A 103 -1.67 4.49 19.24
C TYR A 103 -0.81 3.35 19.76
N THR A 104 -1.11 2.85 20.95
CA THR A 104 -0.40 1.72 21.58
C THR A 104 -1.16 0.43 21.30
N PHE A 105 -0.49 -0.54 20.68
CA PHE A 105 -1.10 -1.83 20.38
C PHE A 105 -1.35 -2.63 21.65
N THR A 106 -2.59 -3.15 21.80
CA THR A 106 -2.94 -4.09 22.85
C THR A 106 -2.36 -5.49 22.55
N PRO A 107 -2.32 -6.42 23.52
CA PRO A 107 -1.91 -7.80 23.24
C PRO A 107 -2.77 -8.46 22.14
N GLU A 108 -4.07 -8.18 22.10
CA GLU A 108 -4.96 -8.67 21.05
C GLU A 108 -4.63 -8.07 19.70
N ASP A 109 -4.34 -6.77 19.64
CA ASP A 109 -3.90 -6.08 18.42
C ASP A 109 -2.66 -6.73 17.83
N LYS A 110 -1.65 -6.99 18.65
CA LYS A 110 -0.41 -7.64 18.24
C LYS A 110 -0.67 -9.03 17.67
N LYS A 111 -1.52 -9.81 18.34
CA LYS A 111 -1.93 -11.13 17.88
C LYS A 111 -2.60 -11.07 16.52
N ASN A 112 -3.55 -10.15 16.34
CA ASN A 112 -4.27 -9.97 15.07
C ASN A 112 -3.32 -9.57 13.94
N LEU A 113 -2.43 -8.61 14.18
CA LEU A 113 -1.45 -8.16 13.19
C LEU A 113 -0.49 -9.29 12.80
N LEU A 114 0.01 -10.07 13.76
CA LEU A 114 0.92 -11.17 13.48
C LEU A 114 0.22 -12.35 12.79
N GLN A 115 -1.02 -12.63 13.16
CA GLN A 115 -1.77 -13.76 12.61
C GLN A 115 -2.40 -13.46 11.25
N ASN A 116 -3.04 -12.29 11.10
CA ASN A 116 -3.82 -11.94 9.92
C ASN A 116 -3.17 -10.83 9.07
N GLY A 117 -2.18 -10.12 9.61
CA GLY A 117 -1.59 -8.97 8.94
C GLY A 117 -2.43 -7.70 9.01
N ASN A 118 -3.57 -7.74 9.70
CA ASN A 118 -4.51 -6.64 9.83
C ASN A 118 -4.94 -6.48 11.29
N LEU A 119 -5.19 -5.24 11.72
CA LEU A 119 -5.47 -4.94 13.13
C LEU A 119 -6.77 -5.55 13.66
N GLY A 120 -7.78 -5.68 12.80
CA GLY A 120 -9.09 -6.22 13.19
C GLY A 120 -10.08 -5.19 13.74
N LYS A 121 -9.71 -3.92 13.73
CA LYS A 121 -10.54 -2.78 14.08
C LYS A 121 -10.01 -1.53 13.40
N VAL A 122 -10.76 -0.43 13.45
CA VAL A 122 -10.33 0.88 12.99
C VAL A 122 -9.80 1.71 14.15
N VAL A 123 -8.90 2.64 13.85
CA VAL A 123 -8.32 3.59 14.82
C VAL A 123 -8.44 5.00 14.24
N ASP A 124 -8.84 5.96 15.07
CA ASP A 124 -8.96 7.35 14.64
C ASP A 124 -7.61 8.05 14.64
N PHE A 125 -7.27 8.67 13.51
CA PHE A 125 -6.10 9.54 13.36
C PHE A 125 -6.52 10.89 12.79
N PRO A 126 -5.81 11.98 13.13
CA PRO A 126 -6.10 13.28 12.58
C PRO A 126 -5.88 13.34 11.06
N ASP A 127 -6.81 13.97 10.35
CA ASP A 127 -6.63 14.35 8.94
C ASP A 127 -5.53 15.40 8.83
N LYS A 128 -4.63 15.24 7.86
CA LYS A 128 -3.49 16.16 7.66
C LYS A 128 -3.89 17.59 7.35
N ASN A 129 -5.03 17.77 6.68
CA ASN A 129 -5.47 19.08 6.20
C ASN A 129 -6.40 19.78 7.19
N THR A 130 -7.28 19.02 7.85
CA THR A 130 -8.34 19.57 8.70
C THR A 130 -8.10 19.37 10.20
N GLY A 131 -7.25 18.40 10.58
CA GLY A 131 -7.06 17.98 11.97
C GLY A 131 -8.23 17.18 12.53
N GLU A 132 -9.28 16.96 11.76
CA GLU A 132 -10.44 16.18 12.15
C GLU A 132 -10.08 14.69 12.28
N LEU A 133 -10.55 14.03 13.35
CA LEU A 133 -10.32 12.61 13.56
C LEU A 133 -11.12 11.80 12.54
N ARG A 134 -10.45 10.87 11.89
CA ARG A 134 -11.05 9.95 10.91
C ARG A 134 -10.61 8.53 11.19
N PRO A 135 -11.52 7.54 11.01
CA PRO A 135 -11.16 6.15 11.19
C PRO A 135 -10.21 5.67 10.09
N HIS A 136 -9.20 4.90 10.51
CA HIS A 136 -8.20 4.31 9.61
C HIS A 136 -8.14 2.80 9.83
N PHE A 137 -7.92 2.06 8.73
CA PHE A 137 -7.47 0.69 8.80
C PHE A 137 -5.97 0.66 9.08
N ILE A 138 -5.52 -0.33 9.83
CA ILE A 138 -4.09 -0.58 10.07
C ILE A 138 -3.77 -2.01 9.63
N SER A 139 -2.68 -2.16 8.90
CA SER A 139 -2.15 -3.45 8.46
C SER A 139 -0.63 -3.47 8.60
N ILE A 140 -0.04 -4.65 8.44
CA ILE A 140 1.38 -4.82 8.20
C ILE A 140 1.60 -4.96 6.70
N ASP A 141 2.53 -4.20 6.13
CA ASP A 141 3.05 -4.49 4.81
C ASP A 141 3.90 -5.76 4.90
N ARG A 142 3.38 -6.88 4.38
CA ARG A 142 4.02 -8.20 4.53
C ARG A 142 5.37 -8.30 3.83
N LEU A 143 5.66 -7.42 2.87
CA LEU A 143 6.95 -7.42 2.18
C LEU A 143 8.05 -6.75 2.99
N THR A 144 7.71 -5.77 3.82
CA THR A 144 8.69 -4.97 4.56
C THR A 144 8.56 -5.07 6.07
N ASN A 145 7.47 -5.61 6.59
CA ASN A 145 7.08 -5.58 8.01
C ASN A 145 6.81 -4.17 8.56
N GLU A 146 6.62 -3.18 7.69
CA GLU A 146 6.23 -1.84 8.08
C GLU A 146 4.74 -1.82 8.48
N ILE A 147 4.41 -1.08 9.53
CA ILE A 147 3.02 -0.79 9.89
C ILE A 147 2.52 0.31 8.97
N VAL A 148 1.34 0.09 8.39
CA VAL A 148 0.73 1.01 7.43
C VAL A 148 -0.72 1.28 7.80
N ASP A 149 -1.24 2.45 7.41
CA ASP A 149 -2.62 2.83 7.67
C ASP A 149 -3.21 3.56 6.46
N ILE A 150 -4.54 3.57 6.39
CA ILE A 150 -5.29 4.27 5.35
C ILE A 150 -6.64 4.71 5.91
N PRO A 151 -7.12 5.94 5.61
CA PRO A 151 -8.48 6.34 5.96
C PRO A 151 -9.52 5.39 5.36
N THR A 152 -10.56 5.07 6.11
CA THR A 152 -11.60 4.14 5.62
C THR A 152 -12.30 4.62 4.37
N ASN A 153 -12.43 5.95 4.19
CA ASN A 153 -13.06 6.55 3.01
C ASN A 153 -12.22 6.44 1.73
N LYS A 154 -10.96 5.99 1.82
CA LYS A 154 -10.08 5.71 0.68
C LYS A 154 -10.14 4.26 0.22
N VAL A 155 -10.92 3.43 0.92
CA VAL A 155 -11.09 2.01 0.59
C VAL A 155 -12.49 1.79 0.05
N ARG A 156 -12.58 1.11 -1.08
CA ARG A 156 -13.85 0.70 -1.66
C ARG A 156 -14.02 -0.80 -1.52
N ILE A 157 -15.12 -1.22 -0.87
CA ILE A 157 -15.51 -2.63 -0.79
C ILE A 157 -16.44 -2.91 -1.96
N PRO A 158 -16.12 -3.91 -2.82
CA PRO A 158 -16.96 -4.19 -3.99
C PRO A 158 -18.31 -4.79 -3.61
N ASP A 159 -19.27 -4.68 -4.51
CA ASP A 159 -20.61 -5.27 -4.34
C ASP A 159 -20.62 -6.79 -4.51
N THR A 160 -19.62 -7.31 -5.24
CA THR A 160 -19.44 -8.74 -5.48
C THR A 160 -17.95 -9.10 -5.45
N ILE A 161 -17.66 -10.31 -5.00
CA ILE A 161 -16.33 -10.95 -5.13
C ILE A 161 -16.54 -12.25 -5.89
N GLY A 162 -15.96 -12.34 -7.10
CA GLY A 162 -16.32 -13.38 -8.03
C GLY A 162 -17.81 -13.32 -8.34
N LYS A 163 -18.55 -14.42 -8.11
CA LYS A 163 -20.01 -14.47 -8.22
C LYS A 163 -20.75 -14.20 -6.92
N THR A 164 -20.04 -14.01 -5.82
CA THR A 164 -20.63 -13.88 -4.48
C THR A 164 -20.98 -12.44 -4.16
N PRO A 165 -22.24 -12.11 -3.87
CA PRO A 165 -22.62 -10.77 -3.46
C PRO A 165 -22.09 -10.46 -2.06
N ILE A 166 -21.63 -9.23 -1.89
CA ILE A 166 -21.21 -8.68 -0.59
C ILE A 166 -22.36 -7.79 -0.11
N THR A 167 -23.07 -8.26 0.92
CA THR A 167 -24.27 -7.58 1.42
C THR A 167 -23.94 -6.30 2.17
N LYS A 168 -24.95 -5.48 2.47
CA LYS A 168 -24.77 -4.29 3.32
C LYS A 168 -24.23 -4.66 4.71
N ASP A 169 -24.70 -5.75 5.29
CA ASP A 169 -24.21 -6.23 6.58
C ASP A 169 -22.75 -6.69 6.49
N ASP A 170 -22.39 -7.40 5.40
CA ASP A 170 -21.00 -7.79 5.15
C ASP A 170 -20.10 -6.55 5.05
N LYS A 171 -20.52 -5.52 4.31
CA LYS A 171 -19.77 -4.27 4.17
C LYS A 171 -19.60 -3.55 5.51
N ARG A 172 -20.63 -3.55 6.35
CA ARG A 172 -20.55 -2.93 7.68
C ARG A 172 -19.48 -3.59 8.53
N VAL A 173 -19.42 -4.91 8.53
CA VAL A 173 -18.38 -5.68 9.24
C VAL A 173 -17.01 -5.36 8.67
N LEU A 174 -16.86 -5.39 7.34
CA LEU A 174 -15.58 -5.15 6.67
C LEU A 174 -15.09 -3.70 6.87
N TYR A 175 -15.98 -2.70 6.80
CA TYR A 175 -15.60 -1.30 7.05
C TYR A 175 -15.24 -1.01 8.51
N SER A 176 -15.57 -1.92 9.43
CA SER A 176 -15.12 -1.87 10.82
C SER A 176 -13.73 -2.50 11.04
N GLY A 177 -13.12 -3.02 9.97
CA GLY A 177 -11.83 -3.70 10.04
C GLY A 177 -11.91 -5.16 10.48
N ILE A 178 -13.10 -5.65 10.80
CA ILE A 178 -13.33 -6.99 11.32
C ILE A 178 -13.23 -8.03 10.19
N PRO A 179 -12.55 -9.17 10.43
CA PRO A 179 -12.54 -10.25 9.44
C PRO A 179 -13.92 -10.91 9.34
N LEU A 180 -14.30 -11.25 8.12
CA LEU A 180 -15.57 -11.90 7.80
C LEU A 180 -15.31 -13.24 7.13
N ARG A 181 -15.76 -14.33 7.74
CA ARG A 181 -15.73 -15.65 7.10
C ARG A 181 -16.94 -15.79 6.20
N LYS A 182 -16.69 -16.03 4.92
CA LYS A 182 -17.76 -16.15 3.93
C LYS A 182 -17.35 -17.09 2.80
N GLU A 183 -18.26 -17.98 2.40
CA GLU A 183 -18.04 -18.81 1.21
C GLU A 183 -18.05 -17.92 -0.04
N ILE A 184 -17.01 -18.03 -0.83
CA ILE A 184 -16.81 -17.30 -2.09
C ILE A 184 -16.86 -18.27 -3.26
N GLU A 185 -17.63 -17.92 -4.27
CA GLU A 185 -17.65 -18.60 -5.57
C GLU A 185 -16.95 -17.76 -6.61
N LEU A 186 -15.85 -18.27 -7.16
CA LEU A 186 -15.11 -17.60 -8.23
C LEU A 186 -15.83 -17.72 -9.58
N ALA A 187 -15.42 -16.90 -10.54
CA ALA A 187 -16.01 -16.89 -11.89
C ALA A 187 -15.99 -18.28 -12.57
N ASN A 188 -14.98 -19.10 -12.27
CA ASN A 188 -14.84 -20.47 -12.78
C ASN A 188 -15.71 -21.51 -12.03
N GLY A 189 -16.50 -21.09 -11.05
CA GLY A 189 -17.35 -21.97 -10.24
C GLY A 189 -16.68 -22.62 -9.04
N ARG A 190 -15.37 -22.39 -8.83
CA ARG A 190 -14.66 -22.89 -7.65
C ARG A 190 -15.17 -22.18 -6.39
N LYS A 191 -15.44 -22.94 -5.33
CA LYS A 191 -15.90 -22.44 -4.04
C LYS A 191 -14.88 -22.69 -2.96
N PHE A 192 -14.74 -21.74 -2.04
CA PHE A 192 -13.90 -21.87 -0.85
C PHE A 192 -14.37 -20.87 0.20
N THR A 193 -13.93 -21.06 1.44
CA THR A 193 -14.42 -20.24 2.57
C THR A 193 -13.23 -19.59 3.29
N PRO A 194 -12.74 -18.44 2.79
CA PRO A 194 -11.66 -17.70 3.40
C PRO A 194 -12.17 -16.77 4.50
N LEU A 195 -11.26 -16.16 5.25
CA LEU A 195 -11.53 -14.90 5.94
C LEU A 195 -11.34 -13.75 4.96
N LEU A 196 -12.37 -12.93 4.80
CA LEU A 196 -12.30 -11.65 4.10
C LEU A 196 -11.94 -10.57 5.10
N GLN A 197 -11.04 -9.69 4.73
CA GLN A 197 -10.70 -8.54 5.58
C GLN A 197 -10.12 -7.42 4.74
N VAL A 198 -10.36 -6.17 5.13
CA VAL A 198 -9.72 -5.03 4.48
C VAL A 198 -8.23 -5.04 4.82
N ASN A 199 -7.41 -4.89 3.78
CA ASN A 199 -5.96 -4.77 3.88
C ASN A 199 -5.51 -3.43 3.29
N VAL A 200 -4.66 -2.72 4.02
CA VAL A 200 -4.22 -1.37 3.65
C VAL A 200 -3.44 -1.37 2.33
N GLU A 201 -2.50 -2.31 2.15
CA GLU A 201 -1.68 -2.37 0.93
C GLU A 201 -2.51 -2.70 -0.30
N GLN A 202 -3.55 -3.53 -0.15
CA GLN A 202 -4.48 -3.87 -1.23
C GLN A 202 -5.47 -2.74 -1.51
N ARG A 203 -5.64 -1.81 -0.59
CA ARG A 203 -6.68 -0.77 -0.60
C ARG A 203 -8.07 -1.35 -0.86
N GLY A 204 -8.33 -2.50 -0.28
CA GLY A 204 -9.55 -3.25 -0.51
C GLY A 204 -9.60 -4.53 0.31
N VAL A 205 -10.55 -5.39 -0.03
CA VAL A 205 -10.74 -6.67 0.63
C VAL A 205 -9.76 -7.70 0.09
N GLU A 206 -9.10 -8.40 0.99
CA GLU A 206 -8.24 -9.54 0.67
C GLU A 206 -8.85 -10.84 1.20
N PHE A 207 -8.37 -11.94 0.67
CA PHE A 207 -8.47 -13.24 1.33
C PHE A 207 -7.27 -13.34 2.27
N VAL A 208 -7.52 -13.36 3.59
CA VAL A 208 -6.41 -13.41 4.56
C VAL A 208 -5.59 -14.68 4.28
N PRO A 209 -4.26 -14.55 4.07
CA PRO A 209 -3.42 -15.70 3.75
C PRO A 209 -3.51 -16.81 4.78
N GLY A 210 -3.65 -18.07 4.31
CA GLY A 210 -3.72 -19.24 5.16
C GLY A 210 -5.04 -19.41 5.92
N SER A 211 -6.06 -18.61 5.66
CA SER A 211 -7.33 -18.61 6.39
C SER A 211 -8.42 -19.51 5.82
N THR A 212 -8.23 -20.02 4.61
CA THR A 212 -9.26 -20.82 3.90
C THR A 212 -9.57 -22.12 4.66
N ARG A 213 -10.85 -22.38 4.80
CA ARG A 213 -11.40 -23.63 5.34
C ARG A 213 -12.13 -24.42 4.27
#